data_508c98444911195635dacdf7964f04d7
#
_entry.id   508c98444911195635dacdf7964f04d7
#
_cell.length_a   1.000
_cell.length_b   1.000
_cell.length_c   1.000
_cell.angle_alpha   90.00
_cell.angle_beta   90.00
_cell.angle_gamma   90.00
#
_symmetry.space_group_name_H-M   'P 1'
#
loop_
_entity.id
_entity.type
_entity.pdbx_description
1 polymer ?
#
loop_
_entity_poly.entity_id
_entity_poly.type
_entity_poly.pdbx_seq_one_letter_code
_entity_poly.pdbx_strand_id
1 'polypeptide(L)'
;MPRLLHYADIENVFDVPARAARLAARIRALDGPDAAVVGAGDTTAPGVLSLVATGRQTIDFYAATDTVFDTFGNHEFDYGPDALRELVADAPVKFLSANVRDEDGRPFGEAEDVAPWAVHQVDGATVGFVGVTDPATDSLNPMAAPLSFDDPIAAVREALAAMDQTASPPAYRVVLSHLGGGDEALARAVDVDAILGGHVHSRRNDCIDDTRLVRPGVNGEAVVEVDLDGSDGCATATHHEPDGADPHGPLEAALTERMAAADLDEVVGKVADPIPRDSDTVHGGECRVGNFVADAFRWAHAADVGLSNAGGLRQGDPWAGAVTKADLISLIPFEEPVVETAVTGRELRQILREMAAPDVDFGEDDWWHGHVSNARVVWNVADESLVSARVGGEPIDPTAEYTVATSEYLLHSDHEFPTLEPRHRVGEGDIQYEVLAAFAREHGVDPQVEGRIERRGR
;
A
#
# COMPACT_ATOMS: atom_id res chain seq x y z
N MET A 1 13.75 -28.12 15.01
CA MET A 1 14.53 -27.25 14.11
C MET A 1 13.86 -25.90 14.10
N PRO A 2 14.60 -24.78 14.20
CA PRO A 2 13.99 -23.47 14.32
C PRO A 2 13.26 -23.08 13.03
N ARG A 3 11.96 -22.79 13.15
CA ARG A 3 11.09 -22.37 12.06
C ARG A 3 10.63 -20.93 12.27
N LEU A 4 10.48 -20.18 11.17
CA LEU A 4 9.90 -18.84 11.17
C LEU A 4 8.62 -18.85 10.36
N LEU A 5 7.59 -18.20 10.88
CA LEU A 5 6.33 -17.98 10.18
C LEU A 5 6.27 -16.51 9.81
N HIS A 6 6.42 -16.24 8.52
CA HIS A 6 6.59 -14.90 7.99
C HIS A 6 5.35 -14.42 7.24
N TYR A 7 4.96 -13.18 7.49
CA TYR A 7 3.98 -12.41 6.72
C TYR A 7 4.53 -11.00 6.44
N ALA A 8 4.03 -10.34 5.42
CA ALA A 8 4.29 -8.95 5.08
C ALA A 8 3.17 -8.42 4.19
N ASP A 9 3.10 -7.11 3.99
CA ASP A 9 2.17 -6.47 3.05
C ASP A 9 0.72 -6.94 3.26
N ILE A 10 0.28 -7.11 4.52
CA ILE A 10 -1.07 -7.59 4.81
C ILE A 10 -2.13 -6.49 4.69
N GLU A 11 -1.72 -5.23 4.77
CA GLU A 11 -2.45 -4.03 4.34
C GLU A 11 -3.97 -4.07 4.61
N ASN A 12 -4.75 -4.12 3.53
CA ASN A 12 -6.22 -4.11 3.59
C ASN A 12 -6.87 -5.46 3.96
N VAL A 13 -6.09 -6.44 4.42
CA VAL A 13 -6.64 -7.73 4.89
C VAL A 13 -7.71 -7.54 5.97
N PHE A 14 -7.58 -6.48 6.76
CA PHE A 14 -8.48 -6.14 7.88
C PHE A 14 -9.84 -5.61 7.42
N ASP A 15 -9.96 -5.14 6.18
CA ASP A 15 -11.21 -4.64 5.60
C ASP A 15 -12.25 -5.75 5.43
N VAL A 16 -11.79 -7.00 5.43
CA VAL A 16 -12.63 -8.19 5.49
C VAL A 16 -12.27 -8.99 6.73
N PRO A 17 -12.93 -8.77 7.90
CA PRO A 17 -12.58 -9.39 9.19
C PRO A 17 -12.35 -10.90 9.12
N ALA A 18 -13.18 -11.61 8.35
CA ALA A 18 -13.03 -13.05 8.13
C ALA A 18 -11.74 -13.43 7.38
N ARG A 19 -11.19 -12.55 6.52
CA ARG A 19 -9.91 -12.77 5.81
C ARG A 19 -8.74 -12.67 6.78
N ALA A 20 -8.67 -11.58 7.55
CA ALA A 20 -7.67 -11.41 8.61
C ALA A 20 -7.71 -12.55 9.64
N ALA A 21 -8.92 -12.96 10.04
CA ALA A 21 -9.11 -14.06 10.98
C ALA A 21 -8.67 -15.42 10.42
N ARG A 22 -8.82 -15.68 9.10
CA ARG A 22 -8.29 -16.90 8.47
C ARG A 22 -6.76 -16.88 8.37
N LEU A 23 -6.16 -15.72 8.07
CA LEU A 23 -4.70 -15.55 8.08
C LEU A 23 -4.14 -15.87 9.48
N ALA A 24 -4.71 -15.27 10.53
CA ALA A 24 -4.32 -15.54 11.91
C ALA A 24 -4.51 -17.03 12.29
N ALA A 25 -5.61 -17.65 11.87
CA ALA A 25 -5.85 -19.07 12.09
C ALA A 25 -4.81 -19.97 11.39
N ARG A 26 -4.39 -19.60 10.18
CA ARG A 26 -3.33 -20.31 9.46
C ARG A 26 -2.00 -20.19 10.18
N ILE A 27 -1.62 -19.00 10.63
CA ILE A 27 -0.40 -18.76 11.43
C ILE A 27 -0.44 -19.65 12.69
N ARG A 28 -1.52 -19.59 13.47
CA ARG A 28 -1.66 -20.39 14.70
C ARG A 28 -1.66 -21.91 14.46
N ALA A 29 -2.16 -22.36 13.32
CA ALA A 29 -2.13 -23.79 12.96
C ALA A 29 -0.71 -24.30 12.63
N LEU A 30 0.17 -23.42 12.20
CA LEU A 30 1.58 -23.70 11.91
C LEU A 30 2.48 -23.44 13.12
N ASP A 31 2.02 -22.59 14.05
CA ASP A 31 2.77 -22.18 15.23
C ASP A 31 3.01 -23.35 16.19
N GLY A 32 4.11 -23.27 16.93
CA GLY A 32 4.52 -24.28 17.89
C GLY A 32 5.77 -23.86 18.67
N PRO A 33 6.23 -24.68 19.62
CA PRO A 33 7.39 -24.34 20.44
C PRO A 33 8.71 -24.26 19.65
N ASP A 34 8.70 -24.70 18.40
CA ASP A 34 9.80 -24.67 17.46
C ASP A 34 9.65 -23.57 16.39
N ALA A 35 8.67 -22.69 16.53
CA ALA A 35 8.39 -21.61 15.58
C ALA A 35 8.42 -20.23 16.25
N ALA A 36 8.67 -19.18 15.46
CA ALA A 36 8.46 -17.79 15.82
C ALA A 36 7.73 -17.06 14.68
N VAL A 37 6.72 -16.26 15.02
CA VAL A 37 5.95 -15.48 14.07
C VAL A 37 6.59 -14.10 13.93
N VAL A 38 6.85 -13.68 12.69
CA VAL A 38 7.50 -12.40 12.38
C VAL A 38 6.87 -11.72 11.16
N GLY A 39 6.77 -10.39 11.23
CA GLY A 39 6.36 -9.53 10.12
C GLY A 39 7.54 -8.87 9.42
N ALA A 40 7.31 -8.33 8.22
CA ALA A 40 8.30 -7.51 7.51
C ALA A 40 7.67 -6.23 6.90
N GLY A 41 6.83 -5.55 7.68
CA GLY A 41 6.27 -4.24 7.36
C GLY A 41 5.02 -4.28 6.49
N ASP A 42 4.46 -3.09 6.26
CA ASP A 42 3.17 -2.84 5.62
C ASP A 42 2.06 -3.69 6.23
N THR A 43 2.05 -3.69 7.57
CA THR A 43 1.08 -4.40 8.40
C THR A 43 -0.03 -3.47 8.86
N THR A 44 0.25 -2.16 9.02
CA THR A 44 -0.67 -1.20 9.64
C THR A 44 -1.61 -0.53 8.66
N ALA A 45 -1.16 -0.29 7.42
CA ALA A 45 -1.85 0.43 6.36
C ALA A 45 -1.39 -0.09 4.99
N PRO A 46 -2.05 0.31 3.89
CA PRO A 46 -3.32 1.04 3.83
C PRO A 46 -4.53 0.13 4.08
N GLY A 47 -5.71 0.71 4.18
CA GLY A 47 -6.97 -0.02 4.29
C GLY A 47 -8.09 0.81 4.90
N VAL A 48 -9.33 0.36 4.73
CA VAL A 48 -10.53 1.05 5.24
C VAL A 48 -10.51 1.14 6.75
N LEU A 49 -10.27 -0.01 7.39
CA LEU A 49 -10.23 -0.06 8.85
C LEU A 49 -8.97 0.62 9.40
N SER A 50 -7.87 0.51 8.67
CA SER A 50 -6.62 1.21 8.98
C SER A 50 -6.83 2.73 9.03
N LEU A 51 -7.50 3.27 8.03
CA LEU A 51 -7.78 4.70 7.94
C LEU A 51 -8.54 5.23 9.16
N VAL A 52 -9.63 4.57 9.55
CA VAL A 52 -10.45 5.02 10.69
C VAL A 52 -9.86 4.67 12.06
N ALA A 53 -8.95 3.70 12.12
CA ALA A 53 -8.28 3.25 13.34
C ALA A 53 -6.83 3.75 13.45
N THR A 54 -6.35 4.51 12.46
CA THR A 54 -4.95 5.00 12.38
C THR A 54 -3.93 3.87 12.57
N GLY A 55 -4.13 2.73 11.88
CA GLY A 55 -3.28 1.54 11.96
C GLY A 55 -3.49 0.64 13.19
N ARG A 56 -4.27 1.06 14.19
CA ARG A 56 -4.38 0.37 15.50
C ARG A 56 -5.16 -0.96 15.46
N GLN A 57 -5.84 -1.30 14.36
CA GLN A 57 -6.47 -2.62 14.16
C GLN A 57 -5.44 -3.75 14.15
N THR A 58 -4.17 -3.45 13.85
CA THR A 58 -3.09 -4.43 13.82
C THR A 58 -2.71 -4.96 15.19
N ILE A 59 -2.99 -4.19 16.27
CA ILE A 59 -2.74 -4.62 17.66
C ILE A 59 -3.52 -5.91 17.96
N ASP A 60 -4.77 -6.02 17.49
CA ASP A 60 -5.58 -7.22 17.66
C ASP A 60 -4.99 -8.42 16.89
N PHE A 61 -4.41 -8.16 15.72
CA PHE A 61 -3.76 -9.19 14.91
C PHE A 61 -2.45 -9.67 15.54
N TYR A 62 -1.59 -8.77 16.00
CA TYR A 62 -0.37 -9.12 16.71
C TYR A 62 -0.66 -9.97 17.95
N ALA A 63 -1.69 -9.59 18.73
CA ALA A 63 -2.12 -10.37 19.89
C ALA A 63 -2.72 -11.74 19.51
N ALA A 64 -3.42 -11.82 18.36
CA ALA A 64 -4.01 -13.06 17.88
C ALA A 64 -2.98 -14.05 17.31
N THR A 65 -1.85 -13.57 16.82
CA THR A 65 -0.80 -14.38 16.16
C THR A 65 0.43 -14.60 17.04
N ASP A 66 0.50 -14.00 18.23
CA ASP A 66 1.69 -14.02 19.08
C ASP A 66 2.96 -13.58 18.34
N THR A 67 2.84 -12.57 17.45
CA THR A 67 3.96 -12.04 16.65
C THR A 67 5.08 -11.51 17.56
N VAL A 68 6.29 -11.99 17.36
CA VAL A 68 7.47 -11.64 18.18
C VAL A 68 8.12 -10.35 17.70
N PHE A 69 8.35 -10.23 16.40
CA PHE A 69 8.99 -9.08 15.77
C PHE A 69 8.25 -8.65 14.51
N ASP A 70 8.27 -7.33 14.25
CA ASP A 70 7.93 -6.75 12.96
C ASP A 70 8.95 -5.65 12.63
N THR A 71 8.94 -5.14 11.40
CA THR A 71 9.72 -3.98 10.97
C THR A 71 8.80 -2.93 10.36
N PHE A 72 9.33 -1.78 9.97
CA PHE A 72 8.55 -0.76 9.29
C PHE A 72 8.66 -0.93 7.78
N GLY A 73 7.51 -0.91 7.09
CA GLY A 73 7.42 -0.62 5.68
C GLY A 73 7.15 0.87 5.45
N ASN A 74 6.84 1.26 4.22
CA ASN A 74 6.50 2.64 3.92
C ASN A 74 5.11 3.04 4.43
N HIS A 75 4.17 2.10 4.52
CA HIS A 75 2.81 2.34 4.98
C HIS A 75 2.64 2.39 6.50
N GLU A 76 3.63 1.98 7.29
CA GLU A 76 3.60 2.26 8.72
C GLU A 76 3.58 3.76 9.03
N PHE A 77 4.06 4.59 8.11
CA PHE A 77 4.12 6.05 8.28
C PHE A 77 2.90 6.80 7.73
N ASP A 78 1.87 6.15 7.20
CA ASP A 78 0.70 6.78 6.57
C ASP A 78 -0.03 7.78 7.48
N TYR A 79 0.01 7.56 8.79
CA TYR A 79 -0.61 8.46 9.79
C TYR A 79 0.42 9.34 10.52
N GLY A 80 1.62 9.42 9.99
CA GLY A 80 2.73 10.21 10.52
C GLY A 80 3.51 9.54 11.66
N PRO A 81 4.74 10.05 11.91
CA PRO A 81 5.65 9.46 12.88
C PRO A 81 5.12 9.42 14.31
N ASP A 82 4.31 10.39 14.74
CA ASP A 82 3.79 10.46 16.11
C ASP A 82 2.71 9.38 16.34
N ALA A 83 1.79 9.18 15.38
CA ALA A 83 0.79 8.12 15.46
C ALA A 83 1.46 6.73 15.46
N LEU A 84 2.53 6.56 14.67
CA LEU A 84 3.31 5.32 14.68
C LEU A 84 4.00 5.08 16.03
N ARG A 85 4.59 6.09 16.66
CA ARG A 85 5.17 5.94 18.02
C ARG A 85 4.14 5.49 19.05
N GLU A 86 2.92 6.07 19.02
CA GLU A 86 1.83 5.64 19.90
C GLU A 86 1.41 4.18 19.64
N LEU A 87 1.32 3.78 18.37
CA LEU A 87 1.01 2.40 18.00
C LEU A 87 2.09 1.44 18.51
N VAL A 88 3.37 1.75 18.27
CA VAL A 88 4.52 0.95 18.72
C VAL A 88 4.53 0.76 20.23
N ALA A 89 4.25 1.84 21.00
CA ALA A 89 4.21 1.79 22.45
C ALA A 89 3.10 0.86 23.01
N ASP A 90 1.98 0.72 22.29
CA ASP A 90 0.83 -0.06 22.71
C ASP A 90 0.80 -1.49 22.11
N ALA A 91 1.56 -1.74 21.06
CA ALA A 91 1.54 -3.02 20.35
C ALA A 91 2.27 -4.13 21.16
N PRO A 92 1.72 -5.36 21.18
CA PRO A 92 2.33 -6.50 21.89
C PRO A 92 3.45 -7.17 21.07
N VAL A 93 4.05 -6.46 20.12
CA VAL A 93 5.14 -6.91 19.23
C VAL A 93 6.33 -5.98 19.43
N LYS A 94 7.54 -6.49 19.26
CA LYS A 94 8.73 -5.62 19.25
C LYS A 94 9.09 -5.26 17.82
N PHE A 95 9.12 -3.94 17.55
CA PHE A 95 9.56 -3.44 16.25
C PHE A 95 11.09 -3.37 16.17
N LEU A 96 11.62 -3.73 14.99
CA LEU A 96 13.03 -3.65 14.67
C LEU A 96 13.24 -2.67 13.51
N SER A 97 14.20 -1.75 13.66
CA SER A 97 14.58 -0.82 12.59
C SER A 97 16.03 -0.37 12.76
N ALA A 98 16.86 -0.72 11.82
CA ALA A 98 18.29 -0.38 11.83
C ALA A 98 18.59 0.92 11.10
N ASN A 99 17.76 1.34 10.13
CA ASN A 99 18.10 2.43 9.20
C ASN A 99 17.15 3.63 9.23
N VAL A 100 16.09 3.64 10.05
CA VAL A 100 15.19 4.80 10.16
C VAL A 100 15.68 5.75 11.26
N ARG A 101 15.74 7.06 10.94
CA ARG A 101 16.14 8.14 11.83
C ARG A 101 15.02 9.15 11.99
N ASP A 102 14.88 9.69 13.20
CA ASP A 102 13.98 10.80 13.47
C ASP A 102 14.57 12.13 12.96
N GLU A 103 13.83 13.22 13.13
CA GLU A 103 14.19 14.58 12.72
C GLU A 103 15.48 15.11 13.40
N ASP A 104 15.88 14.53 14.53
CA ASP A 104 17.13 14.83 15.25
C ASP A 104 18.28 13.90 14.80
N GLY A 105 18.06 12.96 13.88
CA GLY A 105 19.03 11.97 13.41
C GLY A 105 19.28 10.81 14.39
N ARG A 106 18.40 10.61 15.40
CA ARG A 106 18.46 9.48 16.32
C ARG A 106 17.69 8.28 15.75
N PRO A 107 17.96 7.06 16.24
CA PRO A 107 17.13 5.91 15.87
C PRO A 107 15.64 6.20 16.14
N PHE A 108 14.79 5.98 15.12
CA PHE A 108 13.36 6.21 15.25
C PHE A 108 12.73 5.23 16.26
N GLY A 109 11.91 5.75 17.17
CA GLY A 109 11.20 4.93 18.15
C GLY A 109 12.07 4.33 19.25
N GLU A 110 13.29 4.84 19.48
CA GLU A 110 14.17 4.35 20.56
C GLU A 110 13.49 4.47 21.94
N ALA A 111 12.70 5.51 22.15
CA ALA A 111 11.95 5.71 23.40
C ALA A 111 10.81 4.70 23.58
N GLU A 112 10.27 4.14 22.52
CA GLU A 112 9.23 3.13 22.44
C GLU A 112 9.79 1.70 22.31
N ASP A 113 11.08 1.49 22.64
CA ASP A 113 11.80 0.21 22.60
C ASP A 113 12.01 -0.38 21.19
N VAL A 114 11.95 0.46 20.14
CA VAL A 114 12.40 0.04 18.81
C VAL A 114 13.93 -0.18 18.85
N ALA A 115 14.39 -1.28 18.29
CA ALA A 115 15.80 -1.63 18.30
C ALA A 115 16.30 -1.94 16.88
N PRO A 116 17.59 -1.72 16.57
CA PRO A 116 18.12 -2.07 15.26
C PRO A 116 18.12 -3.58 15.02
N TRP A 117 18.23 -4.34 16.08
CA TRP A 117 18.22 -5.81 16.07
C TRP A 117 17.82 -6.36 17.43
N ALA A 118 17.41 -7.64 17.43
CA ALA A 118 17.13 -8.40 18.64
C ALA A 118 17.48 -9.87 18.45
N VAL A 119 17.51 -10.62 19.55
CA VAL A 119 17.66 -12.09 19.53
C VAL A 119 16.45 -12.76 20.15
N HIS A 120 16.05 -13.92 19.62
CA HIS A 120 14.98 -14.75 20.14
C HIS A 120 15.38 -16.21 20.18
N GLN A 121 14.85 -16.97 21.16
CA GLN A 121 15.09 -18.40 21.25
C GLN A 121 13.98 -19.15 20.51
N VAL A 122 14.36 -19.93 19.51
CA VAL A 122 13.45 -20.78 18.73
C VAL A 122 13.99 -22.21 18.76
N ASP A 123 13.25 -23.16 19.28
CA ASP A 123 13.66 -24.58 19.43
C ASP A 123 15.06 -24.75 20.08
N GLY A 124 15.39 -23.93 21.06
CA GLY A 124 16.68 -23.98 21.75
C GLY A 124 17.87 -23.37 20.99
N ALA A 125 17.66 -22.89 19.77
CA ALA A 125 18.64 -22.10 19.01
C ALA A 125 18.41 -20.60 19.21
N THR A 126 19.48 -19.81 19.27
CA THR A 126 19.39 -18.34 19.27
C THR A 126 19.37 -17.85 17.84
N VAL A 127 18.30 -17.13 17.46
CA VAL A 127 18.12 -16.49 16.16
C VAL A 127 18.24 -14.97 16.35
N GLY A 128 19.09 -14.34 15.56
CA GLY A 128 19.24 -12.87 15.52
C GLY A 128 18.40 -12.28 14.38
N PHE A 129 17.69 -11.18 14.64
CA PHE A 129 16.83 -10.49 13.69
C PHE A 129 17.27 -9.04 13.55
N VAL A 130 17.30 -8.52 12.32
CA VAL A 130 17.54 -7.11 11.99
C VAL A 130 16.35 -6.63 11.18
N GLY A 131 15.82 -5.42 11.44
CA GLY A 131 14.77 -4.80 10.64
C GLY A 131 15.32 -3.69 9.73
N VAL A 132 14.87 -3.62 8.47
CA VAL A 132 15.23 -2.54 7.54
C VAL A 132 14.07 -2.13 6.66
N THR A 133 14.02 -0.81 6.36
CA THR A 133 13.00 -0.14 5.55
C THR A 133 13.64 0.43 4.28
N ASP A 134 12.89 0.51 3.18
CA ASP A 134 13.33 1.10 1.93
C ASP A 134 13.78 2.55 2.14
N PRO A 135 15.00 2.93 1.72
CA PRO A 135 15.49 4.29 1.85
C PRO A 135 14.71 5.32 1.01
N ALA A 136 13.91 4.89 0.03
CA ALA A 136 13.05 5.78 -0.76
C ALA A 136 11.71 6.11 -0.05
N THR A 137 11.47 5.60 1.16
CA THR A 137 10.18 5.77 1.88
C THR A 137 9.78 7.23 2.06
N ASP A 138 10.70 8.17 2.27
CA ASP A 138 10.42 9.60 2.38
C ASP A 138 9.88 10.22 1.08
N SER A 139 10.23 9.64 -0.07
CA SER A 139 9.72 10.05 -1.38
C SER A 139 8.43 9.31 -1.78
N LEU A 140 8.22 8.10 -1.24
CA LEU A 140 7.02 7.29 -1.48
C LEU A 140 5.85 7.70 -0.58
N ASN A 141 6.15 8.19 0.62
CA ASN A 141 5.15 8.56 1.63
C ASN A 141 5.43 9.97 2.16
N PRO A 142 4.62 10.97 1.76
CA PRO A 142 4.80 12.36 2.22
C PRO A 142 4.76 12.53 3.73
N MET A 143 4.06 11.66 4.46
CA MET A 143 4.00 11.70 5.93
C MET A 143 5.31 11.25 6.59
N ALA A 144 6.18 10.55 5.86
CA ALA A 144 7.52 10.18 6.30
C ALA A 144 8.58 11.28 6.07
N ALA A 145 8.23 12.39 5.41
CA ALA A 145 9.16 13.47 5.08
C ALA A 145 9.98 14.06 6.27
N PRO A 146 9.50 14.06 7.54
CA PRO A 146 10.33 14.47 8.69
C PRO A 146 11.45 13.49 9.05
N LEU A 147 11.42 12.27 8.51
CA LEU A 147 12.35 11.20 8.81
C LEU A 147 13.50 11.16 7.78
N SER A 148 14.52 10.39 8.10
CA SER A 148 15.58 10.04 7.14
C SER A 148 15.91 8.55 7.21
N PHE A 149 16.35 8.00 6.09
CA PHE A 149 16.58 6.57 5.92
C PHE A 149 18.02 6.34 5.49
N ASP A 150 18.80 5.70 6.38
CA ASP A 150 20.20 5.37 6.12
C ASP A 150 20.33 4.23 5.09
N ASP A 151 21.53 4.04 4.52
CA ASP A 151 21.83 2.91 3.66
C ASP A 151 21.56 1.58 4.38
N PRO A 152 20.60 0.76 3.90
CA PRO A 152 20.17 -0.46 4.60
C PRO A 152 21.26 -1.52 4.68
N ILE A 153 22.13 -1.63 3.66
CA ILE A 153 23.24 -2.61 3.67
C ILE A 153 24.25 -2.25 4.74
N ALA A 154 24.58 -0.97 4.87
CA ALA A 154 25.48 -0.51 5.92
C ALA A 154 24.87 -0.72 7.31
N ALA A 155 23.59 -0.42 7.50
CA ALA A 155 22.87 -0.61 8.76
C ALA A 155 22.81 -2.09 9.18
N VAL A 156 22.51 -3.00 8.24
CA VAL A 156 22.52 -4.46 8.50
C VAL A 156 23.91 -4.91 8.90
N ARG A 157 24.97 -4.48 8.20
CA ARG A 157 26.36 -4.85 8.55
C ARG A 157 26.74 -4.39 9.96
N GLU A 158 26.34 -3.18 10.34
CA GLU A 158 26.58 -2.67 11.70
C GLU A 158 25.85 -3.51 12.75
N ALA A 159 24.57 -3.81 12.51
CA ALA A 159 23.77 -4.65 13.40
C ALA A 159 24.36 -6.06 13.57
N LEU A 160 24.76 -6.72 12.48
CA LEU A 160 25.41 -8.04 12.50
C LEU A 160 26.74 -8.01 13.26
N ALA A 161 27.57 -6.97 13.05
CA ALA A 161 28.81 -6.80 13.78
C ALA A 161 28.58 -6.58 15.29
N ALA A 162 27.50 -5.89 15.67
CA ALA A 162 27.12 -5.75 17.07
C ALA A 162 26.63 -7.07 17.69
N MET A 163 25.86 -7.87 16.95
CA MET A 163 25.45 -9.22 17.39
C MET A 163 26.64 -10.14 17.64
N ASP A 164 27.64 -10.10 16.77
CA ASP A 164 28.85 -10.95 16.89
C ASP A 164 29.72 -10.57 18.12
N GLN A 165 29.59 -9.37 18.64
CA GLN A 165 30.28 -8.92 19.85
C GLN A 165 29.56 -9.28 21.15
N THR A 166 28.37 -9.87 21.09
CA THR A 166 27.65 -10.33 22.27
C THR A 166 28.34 -11.54 22.91
N ALA A 167 28.06 -11.80 24.18
CA ALA A 167 28.63 -12.97 24.88
C ALA A 167 28.19 -14.31 24.30
N SER A 168 27.08 -14.32 23.56
CA SER A 168 26.51 -15.51 22.91
C SER A 168 25.95 -15.07 21.54
N PRO A 169 26.78 -15.02 20.50
CA PRO A 169 26.32 -14.72 19.15
C PRO A 169 25.20 -15.67 18.70
N PRO A 170 24.22 -15.20 17.90
CA PRO A 170 23.15 -16.06 17.42
C PRO A 170 23.67 -17.15 16.48
N ALA A 171 23.00 -18.29 16.51
CA ALA A 171 23.30 -19.42 15.62
C ALA A 171 22.82 -19.16 14.18
N TYR A 172 21.74 -18.39 14.05
CA TYR A 172 21.15 -17.98 12.76
C TYR A 172 20.94 -16.48 12.74
N ARG A 173 21.05 -15.87 11.55
CA ARG A 173 20.86 -14.44 11.31
C ARG A 173 19.80 -14.23 10.25
N VAL A 174 18.81 -13.43 10.54
CA VAL A 174 17.64 -13.17 9.68
C VAL A 174 17.43 -11.67 9.55
N VAL A 175 17.12 -11.22 8.34
CA VAL A 175 16.71 -9.83 8.10
C VAL A 175 15.21 -9.79 7.81
N LEU A 176 14.47 -8.96 8.55
CA LEU A 176 13.12 -8.53 8.23
C LEU A 176 13.24 -7.33 7.32
N SER A 177 12.94 -7.52 6.05
CA SER A 177 13.28 -6.54 5.01
C SER A 177 12.06 -5.96 4.33
N HIS A 178 11.94 -4.64 4.36
CA HIS A 178 10.96 -3.95 3.53
C HIS A 178 11.65 -3.14 2.42
N LEU A 179 12.57 -3.79 1.67
CA LEU A 179 13.38 -3.17 0.61
C LEU A 179 12.89 -3.52 -0.80
N GLY A 180 12.01 -4.52 -0.93
CA GLY A 180 11.53 -4.94 -2.23
C GLY A 180 12.64 -5.28 -3.23
N GLY A 181 12.85 -4.43 -4.23
CA GLY A 181 13.90 -4.62 -5.23
C GLY A 181 15.33 -4.65 -4.67
N GLY A 182 15.56 -4.05 -3.50
CA GLY A 182 16.85 -4.00 -2.81
C GLY A 182 17.29 -5.32 -2.16
N ASP A 183 16.36 -6.27 -1.95
CA ASP A 183 16.63 -7.53 -1.23
C ASP A 183 17.73 -8.38 -1.87
N GLU A 184 17.80 -8.42 -3.20
CA GLU A 184 18.86 -9.20 -3.88
C GLU A 184 20.25 -8.62 -3.67
N ALA A 185 20.36 -7.28 -3.67
CA ALA A 185 21.62 -6.60 -3.41
C ALA A 185 22.05 -6.82 -1.95
N LEU A 186 21.08 -6.80 -1.02
CA LEU A 186 21.30 -7.11 0.38
C LEU A 186 21.80 -8.56 0.55
N ALA A 187 21.13 -9.56 -0.04
CA ALA A 187 21.50 -10.97 0.04
C ALA A 187 22.96 -11.23 -0.42
N ARG A 188 23.39 -10.52 -1.47
CA ARG A 188 24.78 -10.62 -1.97
C ARG A 188 25.80 -9.86 -1.14
N ALA A 189 25.35 -8.95 -0.28
CA ALA A 189 26.23 -8.02 0.44
C ALA A 189 26.51 -8.43 1.90
N VAL A 190 25.66 -9.29 2.49
CA VAL A 190 25.72 -9.69 3.90
C VAL A 190 25.65 -11.21 4.05
N ASP A 191 26.19 -11.74 5.15
CA ASP A 191 26.16 -13.17 5.48
C ASP A 191 25.01 -13.44 6.48
N VAL A 192 23.86 -13.85 5.93
CA VAL A 192 22.65 -14.15 6.69
C VAL A 192 21.95 -15.40 6.14
N ASP A 193 21.25 -16.13 7.02
CA ASP A 193 20.58 -17.39 6.66
C ASP A 193 19.29 -17.13 5.85
N ALA A 194 18.57 -16.03 6.18
CA ALA A 194 17.34 -15.68 5.47
C ALA A 194 17.09 -14.15 5.43
N ILE A 195 16.46 -13.72 4.35
CA ILE A 195 15.81 -12.40 4.21
C ILE A 195 14.33 -12.66 4.02
N LEU A 196 13.54 -12.17 4.98
CA LEU A 196 12.09 -12.23 4.98
C LEU A 196 11.58 -10.90 4.46
N GLY A 197 11.19 -10.86 3.20
CA GLY A 197 10.94 -9.64 2.45
C GLY A 197 9.48 -9.25 2.35
N GLY A 198 9.24 -7.96 2.08
CA GLY A 198 7.97 -7.34 1.75
C GLY A 198 8.12 -6.30 0.63
N HIS A 199 7.24 -5.29 0.61
CA HIS A 199 7.22 -4.13 -0.29
C HIS A 199 6.83 -4.44 -1.74
N VAL A 200 7.39 -5.46 -2.34
CA VAL A 200 6.99 -5.93 -3.68
C VAL A 200 6.00 -7.08 -3.52
N HIS A 201 4.78 -6.87 -3.97
CA HIS A 201 3.61 -7.72 -3.73
C HIS A 201 3.66 -9.11 -4.40
N SER A 202 4.75 -9.44 -5.07
CA SER A 202 4.92 -10.75 -5.71
C SER A 202 5.48 -11.80 -4.74
N ARG A 203 4.94 -13.01 -4.78
CA ARG A 203 5.50 -14.15 -4.05
C ARG A 203 6.92 -14.47 -4.53
N ARG A 204 7.82 -14.75 -3.59
CA ARG A 204 9.21 -15.12 -3.89
C ARG A 204 9.68 -16.25 -2.99
N ASN A 205 10.55 -17.12 -3.52
CA ASN A 205 11.20 -18.20 -2.80
C ASN A 205 12.48 -18.62 -3.53
N ASP A 206 13.55 -17.85 -3.35
CA ASP A 206 14.84 -18.04 -4.02
C ASP A 206 15.95 -18.32 -3.00
N CYS A 207 17.00 -18.99 -3.44
CA CYS A 207 18.27 -19.09 -2.72
C CYS A 207 19.32 -18.26 -3.47
N ILE A 208 19.92 -17.26 -2.81
CA ILE A 208 20.89 -16.33 -3.40
C ILE A 208 22.15 -16.38 -2.54
N ASP A 209 23.25 -16.91 -3.09
CA ASP A 209 24.55 -17.01 -2.39
C ASP A 209 24.41 -17.59 -0.97
N ASP A 210 23.66 -18.71 -0.83
CA ASP A 210 23.33 -19.42 0.42
C ASP A 210 22.31 -18.69 1.33
N THR A 211 21.82 -17.49 0.98
CA THR A 211 20.75 -16.77 1.69
C THR A 211 19.38 -17.14 1.12
N ARG A 212 18.42 -17.55 1.96
CA ARG A 212 17.02 -17.73 1.56
C ARG A 212 16.31 -16.37 1.48
N LEU A 213 15.84 -15.99 0.30
CA LEU A 213 15.00 -14.81 0.08
C LEU A 213 13.56 -15.23 -0.19
N VAL A 214 12.62 -14.77 0.64
CA VAL A 214 11.19 -15.07 0.53
C VAL A 214 10.33 -13.82 0.60
N ARG A 215 9.15 -13.86 -0.08
CA ARG A 215 8.05 -12.90 0.06
C ARG A 215 6.72 -13.64 0.04
N PRO A 216 5.76 -13.28 0.89
CA PRO A 216 4.47 -13.97 1.00
C PRO A 216 3.44 -13.60 -0.08
N GLY A 217 3.64 -12.53 -0.82
CA GLY A 217 2.62 -11.85 -1.61
C GLY A 217 1.98 -10.73 -0.80
N VAL A 218 0.77 -10.29 -1.14
CA VAL A 218 0.07 -9.14 -0.56
C VAL A 218 -1.28 -9.57 0.05
N ASN A 219 -1.86 -8.72 0.91
CA ASN A 219 -3.23 -8.89 1.45
C ASN A 219 -3.48 -10.25 2.13
N GLY A 220 -2.44 -10.81 2.76
CA GLY A 220 -2.55 -12.08 3.46
C GLY A 220 -2.73 -13.29 2.55
N GLU A 221 -2.25 -13.25 1.31
CA GLU A 221 -2.32 -14.37 0.35
C GLU A 221 -1.64 -15.63 0.85
N ALA A 222 -0.56 -15.50 1.62
CA ALA A 222 0.15 -16.62 2.20
C ALA A 222 0.87 -16.26 3.49
N VAL A 223 1.16 -17.29 4.30
CA VAL A 223 2.19 -17.30 5.33
C VAL A 223 3.36 -18.11 4.79
N VAL A 224 4.58 -17.61 4.92
CA VAL A 224 5.78 -18.36 4.52
C VAL A 224 6.40 -19.01 5.75
N GLU A 225 6.41 -20.34 5.78
CA GLU A 225 7.15 -21.11 6.76
C GLU A 225 8.58 -21.28 6.27
N VAL A 226 9.57 -20.83 7.05
CA VAL A 226 11.00 -20.95 6.75
C VAL A 226 11.65 -21.82 7.81
N ASP A 227 12.23 -22.94 7.39
CA ASP A 227 13.06 -23.82 8.21
C ASP A 227 14.52 -23.39 8.03
N LEU A 228 15.14 -22.90 9.13
CA LEU A 228 16.50 -22.36 9.10
C LEU A 228 17.58 -23.46 9.00
N ASP A 229 17.27 -24.71 9.31
CA ASP A 229 18.20 -25.82 9.23
C ASP A 229 18.17 -26.50 7.85
N GLY A 230 18.55 -25.74 6.83
CA GLY A 230 18.65 -26.25 5.46
C GLY A 230 19.76 -27.26 5.28
N SER A 231 19.42 -28.50 4.92
CA SER A 231 20.37 -29.58 4.71
C SER A 231 21.30 -29.42 3.49
N ASP A 232 21.01 -28.46 2.60
CA ASP A 232 21.68 -28.27 1.31
C ASP A 232 22.32 -26.88 1.14
N GLY A 233 22.62 -26.17 2.25
CA GLY A 233 23.33 -24.88 2.25
C GLY A 233 22.43 -23.64 2.24
N CYS A 234 21.12 -23.79 2.11
CA CYS A 234 20.16 -22.68 2.15
C CYS A 234 18.94 -23.12 2.98
N ALA A 235 18.42 -22.24 3.84
CA ALA A 235 17.16 -22.47 4.53
C ALA A 235 16.05 -22.89 3.54
N THR A 236 15.07 -23.67 3.96
CA THR A 236 13.95 -24.06 3.10
C THR A 236 12.70 -23.25 3.41
N ALA A 237 11.85 -23.02 2.41
CA ALA A 237 10.64 -22.23 2.62
C ALA A 237 9.43 -22.82 1.89
N THR A 238 8.26 -22.71 2.53
CA THR A 238 6.98 -23.18 2.00
C THR A 238 5.92 -22.10 2.18
N HIS A 239 5.17 -21.77 1.12
CA HIS A 239 4.02 -20.87 1.18
C HIS A 239 2.76 -21.65 1.58
N HIS A 240 2.05 -21.15 2.57
CA HIS A 240 0.80 -21.71 3.09
C HIS A 240 -0.33 -20.71 2.88
N GLU A 241 -1.29 -21.06 2.03
CA GLU A 241 -2.47 -20.23 1.81
C GLU A 241 -3.45 -20.34 3.00
N PRO A 242 -4.09 -19.23 3.43
CA PRO A 242 -5.02 -19.25 4.54
C PRO A 242 -6.38 -19.86 4.17
N ASP A 243 -6.63 -20.13 2.89
CA ASP A 243 -7.87 -20.67 2.39
C ASP A 243 -8.25 -22.00 3.05
N GLY A 244 -9.55 -22.12 3.40
CA GLY A 244 -10.09 -23.32 4.05
C GLY A 244 -9.81 -23.44 5.54
N ALA A 245 -9.11 -22.48 6.16
CA ALA A 245 -8.99 -22.41 7.62
C ALA A 245 -10.29 -21.85 8.22
N ASP A 246 -10.73 -22.42 9.36
CA ASP A 246 -11.80 -21.83 10.15
C ASP A 246 -11.29 -20.50 10.74
N PRO A 247 -12.01 -19.39 10.62
CA PRO A 247 -11.54 -18.09 11.11
C PRO A 247 -11.24 -18.08 12.61
N HIS A 248 -10.24 -17.31 13.02
CA HIS A 248 -9.96 -17.03 14.43
C HIS A 248 -11.06 -16.11 14.99
N GLY A 249 -12.09 -16.71 15.61
CA GLY A 249 -13.31 -16.02 16.04
C GLY A 249 -13.12 -14.77 16.90
N PRO A 250 -12.21 -14.76 17.90
CA PRO A 250 -11.94 -13.53 18.67
C PRO A 250 -11.45 -12.36 17.83
N LEU A 251 -10.55 -12.58 16.88
CA LEU A 251 -10.05 -11.52 15.98
C LEU A 251 -11.14 -11.04 15.03
N GLU A 252 -11.90 -11.96 14.42
CA GLU A 252 -13.02 -11.60 13.54
C GLU A 252 -14.04 -10.71 14.27
N ALA A 253 -14.38 -11.07 15.52
CA ALA A 253 -15.31 -10.29 16.34
C ALA A 253 -14.76 -8.89 16.67
N ALA A 254 -13.49 -8.78 17.06
CA ALA A 254 -12.86 -7.50 17.39
C ALA A 254 -12.83 -6.56 16.17
N LEU A 255 -12.42 -7.05 14.99
CA LEU A 255 -12.39 -6.27 13.76
C LEU A 255 -13.81 -5.86 13.31
N THR A 256 -14.79 -6.77 13.42
CA THR A 256 -16.20 -6.46 13.11
C THR A 256 -16.74 -5.35 14.02
N GLU A 257 -16.41 -5.39 15.32
CA GLU A 257 -16.81 -4.35 16.28
C GLU A 257 -16.19 -2.98 15.90
N ARG A 258 -14.90 -2.95 15.50
CA ARG A 258 -14.26 -1.71 15.04
C ARG A 258 -14.94 -1.15 13.79
N MET A 259 -15.28 -1.99 12.82
CA MET A 259 -15.99 -1.55 11.59
C MET A 259 -17.38 -0.97 11.93
N ALA A 260 -18.13 -1.63 12.78
CA ALA A 260 -19.44 -1.14 13.22
C ALA A 260 -19.36 0.18 14.00
N ALA A 261 -18.33 0.34 14.84
CA ALA A 261 -18.12 1.57 15.61
C ALA A 261 -17.76 2.78 14.72
N ALA A 262 -17.27 2.54 13.50
CA ALA A 262 -16.90 3.58 12.52
C ALA A 262 -17.98 3.80 11.44
N ASP A 263 -19.18 3.23 11.58
CA ASP A 263 -20.30 3.32 10.62
C ASP A 263 -19.90 2.92 9.16
N LEU A 264 -18.96 2.00 9.01
CA LEU A 264 -18.44 1.58 7.71
C LEU A 264 -19.44 0.74 6.90
N ASP A 265 -20.45 0.18 7.54
CA ASP A 265 -21.56 -0.59 6.94
C ASP A 265 -22.71 0.29 6.42
N GLU A 266 -22.62 1.64 6.56
CA GLU A 266 -23.59 2.56 6.00
C GLU A 266 -23.74 2.34 4.48
N VAL A 267 -24.94 1.98 4.03
CA VAL A 267 -25.25 1.83 2.60
C VAL A 267 -25.43 3.21 1.95
N VAL A 268 -24.49 3.60 1.08
CA VAL A 268 -24.47 4.90 0.39
C VAL A 268 -25.03 4.82 -1.03
N GLY A 269 -25.18 3.62 -1.58
CA GLY A 269 -25.73 3.44 -2.93
C GLY A 269 -26.09 1.99 -3.24
N LYS A 270 -26.57 1.76 -4.46
CA LYS A 270 -26.83 0.40 -4.96
C LYS A 270 -26.44 0.30 -6.43
N VAL A 271 -25.86 -0.84 -6.79
CA VAL A 271 -25.41 -1.17 -8.15
C VAL A 271 -26.24 -2.34 -8.66
N ALA A 272 -26.86 -2.19 -9.83
CA ALA A 272 -27.62 -3.26 -10.47
C ALA A 272 -26.69 -4.26 -11.18
N ASP A 273 -25.78 -3.75 -12.01
CA ASP A 273 -24.78 -4.53 -12.73
C ASP A 273 -23.40 -4.33 -12.06
N PRO A 274 -22.68 -5.40 -11.70
CA PRO A 274 -21.39 -5.30 -11.04
C PRO A 274 -20.43 -4.31 -11.71
N ILE A 275 -19.71 -3.52 -10.90
CA ILE A 275 -18.69 -2.56 -11.35
C ILE A 275 -17.32 -3.15 -10.98
N PRO A 276 -16.58 -3.70 -11.96
CA PRO A 276 -15.24 -4.24 -11.71
C PRO A 276 -14.24 -3.09 -11.42
N ARG A 277 -13.22 -3.42 -10.62
CA ARG A 277 -12.11 -2.54 -10.26
C ARG A 277 -10.78 -3.28 -10.18
N ASP A 278 -10.62 -4.30 -11.00
CA ASP A 278 -9.33 -4.96 -11.23
C ASP A 278 -8.39 -4.07 -12.07
N SER A 279 -7.09 -4.41 -12.05
CA SER A 279 -6.04 -3.64 -12.73
C SER A 279 -6.32 -3.46 -14.23
N ASP A 280 -6.71 -4.53 -14.92
CA ASP A 280 -6.96 -4.48 -16.36
C ASP A 280 -8.13 -3.53 -16.69
N THR A 281 -9.15 -3.49 -15.82
CA THR A 281 -10.29 -2.57 -15.95
C THR A 281 -9.85 -1.13 -15.74
N VAL A 282 -9.12 -0.85 -14.66
CA VAL A 282 -8.76 0.52 -14.25
C VAL A 282 -7.73 1.12 -15.21
N HIS A 283 -6.73 0.34 -15.63
CA HIS A 283 -5.68 0.81 -16.55
C HIS A 283 -5.99 0.55 -18.03
N GLY A 284 -7.13 -0.07 -18.35
CA GLY A 284 -7.53 -0.38 -19.73
C GLY A 284 -8.01 0.84 -20.56
N GLY A 285 -8.31 1.95 -19.90
CA GLY A 285 -8.91 3.16 -20.49
C GLY A 285 -10.16 3.58 -19.73
N GLU A 286 -11.20 4.05 -20.43
CA GLU A 286 -12.45 4.44 -19.76
C GLU A 286 -13.10 3.25 -19.06
N CYS A 287 -13.42 3.40 -17.79
CA CYS A 287 -14.15 2.42 -17.01
C CYS A 287 -15.19 3.05 -16.09
N ARG A 288 -16.17 2.26 -15.64
CA ARG A 288 -17.29 2.74 -14.82
C ARG A 288 -16.81 3.29 -13.48
N VAL A 289 -15.91 2.61 -12.78
CA VAL A 289 -15.40 3.06 -11.48
C VAL A 289 -14.60 4.37 -11.60
N GLY A 290 -13.74 4.50 -12.63
CA GLY A 290 -13.00 5.73 -12.90
C GLY A 290 -13.92 6.90 -13.26
N ASN A 291 -14.98 6.65 -14.05
CA ASN A 291 -15.99 7.68 -14.35
C ASN A 291 -16.71 8.16 -13.07
N PHE A 292 -17.06 7.24 -12.16
CA PHE A 292 -17.69 7.59 -10.88
C PHE A 292 -16.81 8.53 -10.06
N VAL A 293 -15.53 8.22 -9.92
CA VAL A 293 -14.61 9.05 -9.13
C VAL A 293 -14.39 10.42 -9.77
N ALA A 294 -14.12 10.46 -11.06
CA ALA A 294 -13.94 11.73 -11.78
C ALA A 294 -15.21 12.62 -11.76
N ASP A 295 -16.40 12.01 -11.81
CA ASP A 295 -17.67 12.74 -11.68
C ASP A 295 -17.85 13.30 -10.28
N ALA A 296 -17.51 12.54 -9.24
CA ALA A 296 -17.60 12.99 -7.86
C ALA A 296 -16.64 14.16 -7.57
N PHE A 297 -15.39 14.05 -8.04
CA PHE A 297 -14.42 15.15 -7.88
C PHE A 297 -14.88 16.42 -8.57
N ARG A 298 -15.34 16.31 -9.82
CA ARG A 298 -15.89 17.44 -10.54
C ARG A 298 -17.10 18.06 -9.84
N TRP A 299 -18.00 17.23 -9.33
CA TRP A 299 -19.20 17.68 -8.60
C TRP A 299 -18.84 18.47 -7.35
N ALA A 300 -17.86 18.02 -6.56
CA ALA A 300 -17.47 18.63 -5.30
C ALA A 300 -17.06 20.10 -5.44
N HIS A 301 -16.44 20.47 -6.55
CA HIS A 301 -15.96 21.82 -6.82
C HIS A 301 -16.76 22.56 -7.92
N ALA A 302 -17.76 21.91 -8.54
CA ALA A 302 -18.41 22.42 -9.75
C ALA A 302 -17.42 22.81 -10.85
N ALA A 303 -16.28 22.09 -10.93
CA ALA A 303 -15.18 22.39 -11.83
C ALA A 303 -15.53 22.12 -13.31
N ASP A 304 -14.73 22.67 -14.22
CA ASP A 304 -14.88 22.39 -15.67
C ASP A 304 -14.57 20.92 -15.98
N VAL A 305 -13.53 20.35 -15.32
CA VAL A 305 -13.07 18.97 -15.52
C VAL A 305 -12.87 18.31 -14.16
N GLY A 306 -13.26 17.03 -14.05
CA GLY A 306 -12.81 16.13 -12.98
C GLY A 306 -11.69 15.25 -13.52
N LEU A 307 -10.63 15.04 -12.75
CA LEU A 307 -9.50 14.17 -13.09
C LEU A 307 -9.19 13.28 -11.89
N SER A 308 -9.08 11.98 -12.14
CA SER A 308 -8.54 11.00 -11.18
C SER A 308 -7.45 10.18 -11.84
N ASN A 309 -6.35 9.91 -11.13
CA ASN A 309 -5.35 8.97 -11.60
C ASN A 309 -5.84 7.52 -11.42
N ALA A 310 -5.42 6.64 -12.32
CA ALA A 310 -5.76 5.23 -12.26
C ALA A 310 -5.04 4.52 -11.11
N GLY A 311 -3.79 4.87 -10.82
CA GLY A 311 -3.00 4.34 -9.71
C GLY A 311 -3.58 4.60 -8.32
N GLY A 312 -4.35 5.68 -8.16
CA GLY A 312 -5.09 5.98 -6.93
C GLY A 312 -6.30 5.09 -6.68
N LEU A 313 -6.78 4.33 -7.68
CA LEU A 313 -7.94 3.46 -7.57
C LEU A 313 -7.50 2.03 -7.19
N ARG A 314 -7.70 1.68 -5.93
CA ARG A 314 -7.27 0.38 -5.40
C ARG A 314 -8.13 -0.76 -5.92
N GLN A 315 -7.46 -1.86 -6.24
CA GLN A 315 -8.11 -3.10 -6.68
C GLN A 315 -8.91 -3.73 -5.55
N GLY A 316 -9.91 -4.53 -5.91
CA GLY A 316 -10.74 -5.26 -4.94
C GLY A 316 -11.92 -5.93 -5.62
N ASP A 317 -12.81 -6.49 -4.80
CA ASP A 317 -14.02 -7.12 -5.29
C ASP A 317 -14.89 -6.12 -6.06
N PRO A 318 -15.57 -6.56 -7.15
CA PRO A 318 -16.50 -5.70 -7.89
C PRO A 318 -17.62 -5.17 -6.97
N TRP A 319 -17.95 -3.89 -7.09
CA TRP A 319 -19.14 -3.38 -6.41
C TRP A 319 -20.40 -4.05 -6.97
N ALA A 320 -21.20 -4.64 -6.11
CA ALA A 320 -22.41 -5.35 -6.51
C ALA A 320 -23.51 -5.25 -5.43
N GLY A 321 -24.75 -4.97 -5.84
CA GLY A 321 -25.86 -4.81 -4.90
C GLY A 321 -25.73 -3.55 -4.04
N ALA A 322 -25.75 -3.67 -2.71
CA ALA A 322 -25.52 -2.53 -1.82
C ALA A 322 -24.04 -2.12 -1.85
N VAL A 323 -23.79 -0.82 -1.98
CA VAL A 323 -22.46 -0.22 -1.87
C VAL A 323 -22.41 0.53 -0.55
N THR A 324 -21.43 0.21 0.28
CA THR A 324 -21.25 0.78 1.61
C THR A 324 -20.21 1.90 1.60
N LYS A 325 -20.14 2.65 2.71
CA LYS A 325 -19.04 3.61 2.93
C LYS A 325 -17.69 2.91 2.90
N ALA A 326 -17.59 1.70 3.47
CA ALA A 326 -16.39 0.88 3.41
C ALA A 326 -15.94 0.57 1.96
N ASP A 327 -16.88 0.27 1.06
CA ASP A 327 -16.57 0.01 -0.35
C ASP A 327 -15.96 1.23 -1.05
N LEU A 328 -16.42 2.44 -0.71
CA LEU A 328 -15.86 3.68 -1.28
C LEU A 328 -14.48 4.00 -0.72
N ILE A 329 -14.29 3.83 0.58
CA ILE A 329 -12.97 4.01 1.22
C ILE A 329 -11.99 2.97 0.66
N SER A 330 -12.42 1.71 0.48
CA SER A 330 -11.55 0.66 -0.07
C SER A 330 -11.09 0.92 -1.51
N LEU A 331 -11.78 1.82 -2.23
CA LEU A 331 -11.36 2.27 -3.56
C LEU A 331 -10.28 3.35 -3.48
N ILE A 332 -10.41 4.30 -2.53
CA ILE A 332 -9.45 5.39 -2.32
C ILE A 332 -9.20 5.52 -0.81
N PRO A 333 -8.32 4.69 -0.23
CA PRO A 333 -8.09 4.64 1.21
C PRO A 333 -7.06 5.69 1.69
N PHE A 334 -7.20 6.95 1.24
CA PHE A 334 -6.27 8.03 1.55
C PHE A 334 -6.98 9.23 2.17
N GLU A 335 -6.37 9.83 3.19
CA GLU A 335 -6.85 11.05 3.88
C GLU A 335 -6.47 12.35 3.14
N GLU A 336 -6.43 12.30 1.83
CA GLU A 336 -6.12 13.46 1.02
C GLU A 336 -7.38 14.18 0.55
N PRO A 337 -7.38 15.51 0.51
CA PRO A 337 -8.52 16.25 0.01
C PRO A 337 -8.63 16.19 -1.52
N VAL A 338 -9.86 16.37 -2.00
CA VAL A 338 -10.08 16.78 -3.38
C VAL A 338 -9.80 18.28 -3.46
N VAL A 339 -8.96 18.70 -4.41
CA VAL A 339 -8.57 20.09 -4.61
C VAL A 339 -9.06 20.63 -5.94
N GLU A 340 -9.31 21.94 -5.99
CA GLU A 340 -9.56 22.67 -7.22
C GLU A 340 -8.25 23.32 -7.70
N THR A 341 -7.95 23.15 -8.98
CA THR A 341 -6.80 23.76 -9.65
C THR A 341 -7.26 24.64 -10.80
N ALA A 342 -6.51 25.70 -11.11
CA ALA A 342 -6.69 26.53 -12.28
C ALA A 342 -5.50 26.36 -13.23
N VAL A 343 -5.79 25.97 -14.46
CA VAL A 343 -4.78 25.70 -15.50
C VAL A 343 -5.16 26.38 -16.82
N THR A 344 -4.18 26.75 -17.62
CA THR A 344 -4.45 27.23 -18.99
C THR A 344 -4.89 26.07 -19.89
N GLY A 345 -5.64 26.34 -20.95
CA GLY A 345 -6.03 25.28 -21.88
C GLY A 345 -4.84 24.58 -22.56
N ARG A 346 -3.67 25.22 -22.60
CA ARG A 346 -2.43 24.59 -23.04
C ARG A 346 -1.95 23.57 -22.05
N GLU A 347 -1.93 23.91 -20.76
CA GLU A 347 -1.59 23.00 -19.66
C GLU A 347 -2.62 21.87 -19.56
N LEU A 348 -3.91 22.17 -19.61
CA LEU A 348 -4.96 21.15 -19.61
C LEU A 348 -4.78 20.13 -20.73
N ARG A 349 -4.44 20.59 -21.94
CA ARG A 349 -4.18 19.70 -23.07
C ARG A 349 -2.96 18.80 -22.83
N GLN A 350 -1.92 19.28 -22.12
CA GLN A 350 -0.75 18.51 -21.73
C GLN A 350 -1.12 17.50 -20.63
N ILE A 351 -1.88 17.91 -19.61
CA ILE A 351 -2.38 17.01 -18.55
C ILE A 351 -3.18 15.85 -19.15
N LEU A 352 -4.08 16.13 -20.12
CA LEU A 352 -4.84 15.08 -20.80
C LEU A 352 -3.97 14.17 -21.68
N ARG A 353 -2.80 14.62 -22.09
CA ARG A 353 -1.81 13.80 -22.79
C ARG A 353 -1.07 12.88 -21.82
N GLU A 354 -0.77 13.35 -20.62
CA GLU A 354 -0.08 12.60 -19.55
C GLU A 354 -0.90 11.41 -19.01
N MET A 355 -2.16 11.27 -19.41
CA MET A 355 -2.96 10.07 -19.13
C MET A 355 -2.47 8.82 -19.88
N ALA A 356 -1.59 8.93 -20.86
CA ALA A 356 -1.05 7.83 -21.64
C ALA A 356 0.29 7.34 -21.07
N ALA A 357 0.49 6.03 -21.00
CA ALA A 357 1.68 5.40 -20.43
C ALA A 357 3.05 5.94 -20.93
N PRO A 358 3.24 6.36 -22.20
CA PRO A 358 4.54 6.88 -22.67
C PRO A 358 5.03 8.15 -21.97
N ASP A 359 4.16 8.85 -21.27
CA ASP A 359 4.50 10.11 -20.59
C ASP A 359 4.71 9.94 -19.07
N VAL A 360 4.65 8.68 -18.55
CA VAL A 360 4.91 8.35 -17.13
C VAL A 360 6.02 7.30 -17.04
N ASP A 361 6.73 7.25 -15.92
CA ASP A 361 7.92 6.43 -15.73
C ASP A 361 7.66 5.13 -14.92
N PHE A 362 6.40 4.80 -14.64
CA PHE A 362 6.02 3.58 -13.92
C PHE A 362 4.81 2.90 -14.56
N GLY A 363 4.62 1.61 -14.26
CA GLY A 363 3.55 0.77 -14.78
C GLY A 363 3.94 0.01 -16.05
N GLU A 364 2.94 -0.58 -16.72
CA GLU A 364 3.14 -1.31 -17.96
C GLU A 364 2.98 -0.38 -19.18
N ASP A 365 3.70 -0.65 -20.25
CA ASP A 365 3.76 0.20 -21.45
C ASP A 365 2.39 0.51 -22.10
N ASP A 366 1.36 -0.31 -21.84
CA ASP A 366 0.03 -0.14 -22.41
C ASP A 366 -1.02 0.38 -21.42
N TRP A 367 -0.62 0.75 -20.20
CA TRP A 367 -1.50 1.29 -19.20
C TRP A 367 -2.03 2.66 -19.57
N TRP A 368 -3.24 2.95 -19.10
CA TRP A 368 -3.88 4.26 -19.18
C TRP A 368 -4.03 4.83 -17.77
N HIS A 369 -3.45 6.00 -17.52
CA HIS A 369 -3.22 6.49 -16.16
C HIS A 369 -4.27 7.47 -15.63
N GLY A 370 -5.33 7.78 -16.37
CA GLY A 370 -6.29 8.76 -15.88
C GLY A 370 -7.73 8.54 -16.29
N HIS A 371 -8.66 9.08 -15.49
CA HIS A 371 -10.10 9.10 -15.75
C HIS A 371 -10.60 10.54 -15.69
N VAL A 372 -11.56 10.90 -16.53
CA VAL A 372 -12.02 12.28 -16.66
C VAL A 372 -13.55 12.40 -16.59
N SER A 373 -14.01 13.54 -16.04
CA SER A 373 -15.39 14.01 -16.11
C SER A 373 -15.47 15.27 -16.96
N ASN A 374 -16.53 15.38 -17.78
CA ASN A 374 -16.80 16.50 -18.70
C ASN A 374 -15.69 16.76 -19.72
N ALA A 375 -14.79 15.80 -19.92
CA ALA A 375 -13.77 15.84 -20.97
C ALA A 375 -13.86 14.61 -21.86
N ARG A 376 -13.41 14.77 -23.12
CA ARG A 376 -13.25 13.67 -24.08
C ARG A 376 -11.86 13.70 -24.68
N VAL A 377 -11.19 12.54 -24.67
CA VAL A 377 -9.83 12.33 -25.13
C VAL A 377 -9.81 11.27 -26.21
N VAL A 378 -9.19 11.55 -27.34
CA VAL A 378 -8.92 10.57 -28.39
C VAL A 378 -7.40 10.42 -28.54
N TRP A 379 -6.91 9.24 -28.23
CA TRP A 379 -5.49 8.88 -28.28
C TRP A 379 -5.21 7.91 -29.42
N ASN A 380 -4.15 8.19 -30.21
CA ASN A 380 -3.64 7.25 -31.21
C ASN A 380 -2.47 6.46 -30.58
N VAL A 381 -2.68 5.17 -30.34
CA VAL A 381 -1.68 4.29 -29.74
C VAL A 381 -0.48 4.07 -30.68
N ALA A 382 -0.73 3.95 -31.99
CA ALA A 382 0.34 3.68 -32.97
C ALA A 382 1.31 4.87 -33.15
N ASP A 383 0.80 6.09 -33.00
CA ASP A 383 1.60 7.32 -33.17
C ASP A 383 1.94 7.98 -31.81
N GLU A 384 1.52 7.37 -30.69
CA GLU A 384 1.68 7.91 -29.31
C GLU A 384 1.27 9.38 -29.20
N SER A 385 0.08 9.71 -29.74
CA SER A 385 -0.32 11.12 -29.90
C SER A 385 -1.75 11.39 -29.50
N LEU A 386 -1.96 12.56 -28.86
CA LEU A 386 -3.28 13.11 -28.57
C LEU A 386 -3.92 13.66 -29.86
N VAL A 387 -4.87 12.90 -30.41
CA VAL A 387 -5.59 13.27 -31.66
C VAL A 387 -6.55 14.43 -31.41
N SER A 388 -7.34 14.35 -30.33
CA SER A 388 -8.25 15.44 -29.93
C SER A 388 -8.54 15.41 -28.44
N ALA A 389 -8.77 16.59 -27.88
CA ALA A 389 -9.29 16.79 -26.53
C ALA A 389 -10.36 17.86 -26.53
N ARG A 390 -11.45 17.62 -25.78
CA ARG A 390 -12.61 18.51 -25.68
C ARG A 390 -13.06 18.62 -24.23
N VAL A 391 -13.60 19.77 -23.84
CA VAL A 391 -14.26 20.01 -22.55
C VAL A 391 -15.67 20.51 -22.81
N GLY A 392 -16.67 19.95 -22.13
CA GLY A 392 -18.07 20.31 -22.38
C GLY A 392 -18.54 20.07 -23.82
N GLY A 393 -17.87 19.22 -24.58
CA GLY A 393 -18.12 18.99 -26.00
C GLY A 393 -17.39 19.94 -26.95
N GLU A 394 -16.78 21.03 -26.47
CA GLU A 394 -16.09 22.03 -27.26
C GLU A 394 -14.56 21.78 -27.29
N PRO A 395 -13.86 22.15 -28.38
CA PRO A 395 -12.40 22.11 -28.42
C PRO A 395 -11.79 22.99 -27.33
N ILE A 396 -10.70 22.54 -26.71
CA ILE A 396 -9.99 23.30 -25.69
C ILE A 396 -9.35 24.55 -26.32
N ASP A 397 -9.72 25.76 -25.82
CA ASP A 397 -9.05 27.00 -26.16
C ASP A 397 -7.72 27.09 -25.39
N PRO A 398 -6.56 27.09 -26.08
CA PRO A 398 -5.25 27.06 -25.44
C PRO A 398 -4.95 28.29 -24.56
N THR A 399 -5.74 29.35 -24.68
CA THR A 399 -5.57 30.62 -23.95
C THR A 399 -6.60 30.86 -22.84
N ALA A 400 -7.67 30.07 -22.80
CA ALA A 400 -8.65 30.13 -21.73
C ALA A 400 -8.09 29.45 -20.47
N GLU A 401 -8.66 29.84 -19.31
CA GLU A 401 -8.43 29.17 -18.04
C GLU A 401 -9.55 28.15 -17.81
N TYR A 402 -9.16 26.98 -17.26
CA TYR A 402 -10.06 25.88 -16.90
C TYR A 402 -9.80 25.47 -15.45
N THR A 403 -10.87 25.15 -14.74
CA THR A 403 -10.77 24.54 -13.43
C THR A 403 -10.76 23.01 -13.54
N VAL A 404 -9.85 22.36 -12.78
CA VAL A 404 -9.75 20.91 -12.69
C VAL A 404 -9.83 20.50 -11.22
N ALA A 405 -10.81 19.65 -10.90
CA ALA A 405 -10.90 19.01 -9.59
C ALA A 405 -10.16 17.66 -9.61
N THR A 406 -9.25 17.47 -8.67
CA THR A 406 -8.38 16.29 -8.59
C THR A 406 -7.93 16.01 -7.16
N SER A 407 -7.17 14.93 -6.91
CA SER A 407 -6.55 14.69 -5.60
C SER A 407 -5.35 15.61 -5.36
N GLU A 408 -5.12 15.97 -4.09
CA GLU A 408 -3.93 16.75 -3.68
C GLU A 408 -2.62 16.05 -4.10
N TYR A 409 -2.59 14.70 -4.05
CA TYR A 409 -1.44 13.90 -4.48
C TYR A 409 -0.90 14.31 -5.85
N LEU A 410 -1.78 14.54 -6.83
CA LEU A 410 -1.34 14.86 -8.20
C LEU A 410 -0.63 16.22 -8.33
N LEU A 411 -0.71 17.07 -7.32
CA LEU A 411 0.03 18.33 -7.29
C LEU A 411 1.47 18.17 -6.78
N HIS A 412 1.78 17.02 -6.20
CA HIS A 412 3.08 16.72 -5.59
C HIS A 412 3.80 15.55 -6.27
N SER A 413 3.12 14.82 -7.16
CA SER A 413 3.71 13.69 -7.86
C SER A 413 4.61 14.14 -9.02
N ASP A 414 5.87 13.70 -9.00
CA ASP A 414 6.81 13.91 -10.12
C ASP A 414 6.62 12.85 -11.22
N HIS A 415 5.86 11.78 -10.96
CA HIS A 415 5.68 10.62 -11.84
C HIS A 415 4.36 10.64 -12.59
N GLU A 416 3.27 11.02 -11.93
CA GLU A 416 1.93 11.14 -12.52
C GLU A 416 1.58 12.62 -12.75
N PHE A 417 1.15 12.96 -13.95
CA PHE A 417 0.68 14.31 -14.32
C PHE A 417 1.64 15.45 -13.96
N PRO A 418 2.90 15.39 -14.36
CA PRO A 418 3.94 16.36 -13.95
C PRO A 418 3.65 17.82 -14.38
N THR A 419 2.64 18.06 -15.22
CA THR A 419 2.16 19.42 -15.53
C THR A 419 1.37 20.03 -14.36
N LEU A 420 0.74 19.18 -13.49
CA LEU A 420 0.07 19.66 -12.28
C LEU A 420 1.12 19.94 -11.20
N GLU A 421 1.09 21.14 -10.64
CA GLU A 421 2.04 21.58 -9.62
C GLU A 421 1.27 22.30 -8.49
N PRO A 422 1.81 22.40 -7.27
CA PRO A 422 1.18 23.10 -6.14
C PRO A 422 0.72 24.52 -6.44
N ARG A 423 1.40 25.20 -7.37
CA ARG A 423 1.03 26.58 -7.79
C ARG A 423 -0.33 26.67 -8.48
N HIS A 424 -0.88 25.57 -8.99
CA HIS A 424 -2.18 25.55 -9.67
C HIS A 424 -3.35 25.49 -8.70
N ARG A 425 -3.11 25.15 -7.43
CA ARG A 425 -4.16 25.02 -6.41
C ARG A 425 -4.87 26.36 -6.17
N VAL A 426 -6.18 26.38 -6.30
CA VAL A 426 -7.03 27.55 -6.05
C VAL A 426 -8.10 27.29 -4.99
N GLY A 427 -8.36 26.01 -4.66
CA GLY A 427 -9.34 25.62 -3.64
C GLY A 427 -9.01 24.27 -3.02
N GLU A 428 -9.57 24.02 -1.84
CA GLU A 428 -9.50 22.75 -1.10
C GLU A 428 -10.91 22.31 -0.74
N GLY A 429 -11.21 21.04 -0.88
CA GLY A 429 -12.48 20.42 -0.52
C GLY A 429 -12.34 19.41 0.60
N ASP A 430 -13.33 18.53 0.71
CA ASP A 430 -13.35 17.45 1.66
C ASP A 430 -12.42 16.29 1.21
N ILE A 431 -12.17 15.35 2.12
CA ILE A 431 -11.38 14.14 1.86
C ILE A 431 -12.04 13.30 0.76
N GLN A 432 -11.25 12.68 -0.10
CA GLN A 432 -11.69 11.99 -1.31
C GLN A 432 -12.86 11.03 -1.06
N TYR A 433 -12.76 10.12 -0.10
CA TYR A 433 -13.84 9.14 0.18
C TYR A 433 -15.11 9.78 0.74
N GLU A 434 -15.01 10.91 1.44
CA GLU A 434 -16.20 11.67 1.89
C GLU A 434 -16.91 12.33 0.72
N VAL A 435 -16.16 12.88 -0.24
CA VAL A 435 -16.68 13.37 -1.51
C VAL A 435 -17.40 12.26 -2.27
N LEU A 436 -16.79 11.06 -2.38
CA LEU A 436 -17.43 9.91 -3.03
C LEU A 436 -18.73 9.51 -2.33
N ALA A 437 -18.74 9.47 -1.00
CA ALA A 437 -19.92 9.10 -0.21
C ALA A 437 -21.04 10.14 -0.35
N ALA A 438 -20.71 11.43 -0.31
CA ALA A 438 -21.67 12.52 -0.53
C ALA A 438 -22.27 12.47 -1.94
N PHE A 439 -21.43 12.29 -2.96
CA PHE A 439 -21.86 12.14 -4.35
C PHE A 439 -22.76 10.91 -4.54
N ALA A 440 -22.39 9.76 -3.96
CA ALA A 440 -23.17 8.53 -4.02
C ALA A 440 -24.58 8.70 -3.41
N ARG A 441 -24.68 9.38 -2.26
CA ARG A 441 -25.98 9.66 -1.60
C ARG A 441 -26.87 10.57 -2.46
N GLU A 442 -26.31 11.55 -3.18
CA GLU A 442 -27.07 12.49 -3.99
C GLU A 442 -27.42 11.95 -5.38
N HIS A 443 -26.47 11.25 -6.03
CA HIS A 443 -26.57 10.84 -7.44
C HIS A 443 -26.71 9.34 -7.65
N GLY A 444 -26.49 8.53 -6.60
CA GLY A 444 -26.42 7.07 -6.70
C GLY A 444 -25.06 6.58 -7.23
N VAL A 445 -24.94 5.24 -7.40
CA VAL A 445 -23.74 4.58 -7.90
C VAL A 445 -24.10 3.78 -9.16
N ASP A 446 -24.31 4.47 -10.27
CA ASP A 446 -24.58 3.84 -11.57
C ASP A 446 -23.87 4.55 -12.73
N PRO A 447 -22.53 4.69 -12.65
CA PRO A 447 -21.75 5.31 -13.71
C PRO A 447 -21.77 4.46 -14.97
N GLN A 448 -21.76 5.13 -16.13
CA GLN A 448 -21.78 4.48 -17.44
C GLN A 448 -20.47 4.78 -18.19
N VAL A 449 -20.11 3.90 -19.12
CA VAL A 449 -19.07 4.18 -20.13
C VAL A 449 -19.68 5.02 -21.24
N GLU A 450 -19.16 6.22 -21.51
CA GLU A 450 -19.79 7.24 -22.37
C GLU A 450 -18.90 7.66 -23.55
N GLY A 451 -17.75 7.01 -23.72
CA GLY A 451 -16.75 7.34 -24.74
C GLY A 451 -15.94 8.60 -24.38
N ARG A 452 -15.65 8.77 -23.06
CA ARG A 452 -14.78 9.85 -22.58
C ARG A 452 -13.33 9.65 -23.01
N ILE A 453 -12.90 8.40 -23.12
CA ILE A 453 -11.54 8.00 -23.50
C ILE A 453 -11.63 7.01 -24.66
N GLU A 454 -11.09 7.39 -25.81
CA GLU A 454 -11.04 6.56 -27.01
C GLU A 454 -9.59 6.30 -27.41
N ARG A 455 -9.14 5.05 -27.36
CA ARG A 455 -7.81 4.60 -27.74
C ARG A 455 -7.88 3.95 -29.14
N ARG A 456 -7.30 4.59 -30.16
CA ARG A 456 -7.32 4.13 -31.56
C ARG A 456 -6.01 3.47 -31.95
N GLY A 457 -6.05 2.52 -32.86
CA GLY A 457 -4.83 1.90 -33.42
C GLY A 457 -4.25 0.76 -32.56
N ARG A 458 -5.07 0.20 -31.65
CA ARG A 458 -4.73 -1.04 -30.93
C ARG A 458 -4.75 -2.25 -31.83
#